data_ca2d5fceb4ac43324068aab1650d35b3
#
_entry.id   ca2d5fceb4ac43324068aab1650d35b3
#
_cell.length_a   1.000
_cell.length_b   1.000
_cell.length_c   1.000
_cell.angle_alpha   90.00
_cell.angle_beta   90.00
_cell.angle_gamma   90.00
#
_symmetry.space_group_name_H-M   'P 1'
#
loop_
_entity.id
_entity.type
_entity.pdbx_description
1 polymer ?
#
loop_
_entity_poly.entity_id
_entity_poly.type
_entity_poly.pdbx_seq_one_letter_code
_entity_poly.pdbx_strand_id
1 'polypeptide(L)'
;MGKVVQVLVGNVADTLEKWPVDSCQIKYEGFVGDIHAGLTMKTGGRQPHYPKDTQIRNYRQVSIVSVEELQSIADRMGINEIMPGWIGANLAVEGIPHLTLLPPSTRIEFAGGAVLVVDGENLPCIHPGKIIQQNFPNLDGLAETFPKHSLGRRGVVAWVERPG
;
A
#
# COMPACT_ATOMS: atom_id res chain seq x y z
N MET A 1 11.16 -12.09 12.71
CA MET A 1 9.75 -11.69 12.92
C MET A 1 9.65 -10.23 12.51
N GLY A 2 8.73 -9.89 11.62
CA GLY A 2 8.55 -8.49 11.20
C GLY A 2 7.90 -7.66 12.30
N LYS A 3 8.01 -6.35 12.18
CA LYS A 3 7.42 -5.38 13.12
C LYS A 3 6.64 -4.31 12.35
N VAL A 4 5.46 -3.94 12.83
CA VAL A 4 4.73 -2.76 12.34
C VAL A 4 5.39 -1.53 12.93
N VAL A 5 5.83 -0.61 12.07
CA VAL A 5 6.46 0.65 12.49
C VAL A 5 5.52 1.84 12.31
N GLN A 6 4.52 1.72 11.43
CA GLN A 6 3.53 2.78 11.24
C GLN A 6 2.19 2.21 10.77
N VAL A 7 1.11 2.77 11.31
CA VAL A 7 -0.28 2.53 10.90
C VAL A 7 -0.82 3.82 10.30
N LEU A 8 -1.45 3.74 9.13
CA LEU A 8 -1.94 4.93 8.40
C LEU A 8 -3.36 4.70 7.87
N VAL A 9 -4.15 5.76 7.88
CA VAL A 9 -5.53 5.77 7.36
C VAL A 9 -5.70 6.95 6.40
N GLY A 10 -6.32 6.71 5.26
CA GLY A 10 -6.72 7.71 4.30
C GLY A 10 -8.23 7.91 4.35
N ASN A 11 -8.68 9.11 4.70
CA ASN A 11 -10.09 9.47 4.81
C ASN A 11 -10.48 10.66 3.92
N VAL A 12 -9.59 11.10 3.04
CA VAL A 12 -9.81 12.21 2.13
C VAL A 12 -10.01 11.67 0.72
N ALA A 13 -11.11 12.02 0.09
CA ALA A 13 -11.36 11.73 -1.31
C ALA A 13 -10.35 12.49 -2.21
N ASP A 14 -10.13 11.99 -3.41
CA ASP A 14 -9.28 12.60 -4.44
C ASP A 14 -7.76 12.61 -4.18
N THR A 15 -7.30 12.04 -3.06
CA THR A 15 -5.88 11.73 -2.85
C THR A 15 -5.69 10.27 -2.44
N LEU A 16 -4.54 9.71 -2.81
CA LEU A 16 -4.13 8.40 -2.30
C LEU A 16 -3.36 8.51 -0.97
N GLU A 17 -3.03 9.72 -0.53
CA GLU A 17 -2.27 9.94 0.69
C GLU A 17 -2.98 9.42 1.92
N LYS A 18 -2.17 8.92 2.86
CA LYS A 18 -2.65 8.44 4.16
C LYS A 18 -1.82 9.05 5.28
N TRP A 19 -2.45 9.22 6.41
CA TRP A 19 -1.85 9.87 7.57
C TRP A 19 -1.68 8.90 8.72
N PRO A 20 -0.58 9.03 9.49
CA PRO A 20 -0.33 8.22 10.66
C PRO A 20 -1.45 8.32 11.69
N VAL A 21 -1.76 7.18 12.30
CA VAL A 21 -2.63 7.07 13.48
C VAL A 21 -1.95 6.17 14.51
N ASP A 22 -2.28 6.35 15.79
CA ASP A 22 -1.70 5.55 16.87
C ASP A 22 -2.11 4.07 16.78
N SER A 23 -3.35 3.83 16.38
CA SER A 23 -3.91 2.49 16.17
C SER A 23 -5.09 2.53 15.22
N CYS A 24 -5.43 1.39 14.64
CA CYS A 24 -6.63 1.25 13.82
C CYS A 24 -7.25 -0.13 14.04
N GLN A 25 -8.56 -0.17 14.22
CA GLN A 25 -9.29 -1.42 14.24
C GLN A 25 -9.39 -1.98 12.82
N ILE A 26 -9.14 -3.27 12.69
CA ILE A 26 -9.31 -4.00 11.43
C ILE A 26 -10.61 -4.81 11.49
N LYS A 27 -11.50 -4.58 10.53
CA LYS A 27 -12.74 -5.35 10.31
C LYS A 27 -12.65 -6.12 9.00
N TYR A 28 -13.65 -6.95 8.70
CA TYR A 28 -13.69 -7.70 7.44
C TYR A 28 -13.68 -6.80 6.19
N GLU A 29 -14.15 -5.57 6.33
CA GLU A 29 -14.13 -4.54 5.28
C GLU A 29 -12.75 -3.91 5.07
N GLY A 30 -11.82 -4.05 6.02
CA GLY A 30 -10.52 -3.40 6.02
C GLY A 30 -10.30 -2.52 7.24
N PHE A 31 -9.49 -1.49 7.10
CA PHE A 31 -9.19 -0.50 8.15
C PHE A 31 -10.39 0.43 8.36
N VAL A 32 -10.82 0.53 9.61
CA VAL A 32 -11.95 1.42 9.97
C VAL A 32 -11.57 2.87 9.67
N GLY A 33 -12.42 3.54 8.89
CA GLY A 33 -12.21 4.93 8.49
C GLY A 33 -11.36 5.12 7.23
N ASP A 34 -10.83 4.05 6.64
CA ASP A 34 -10.06 4.15 5.39
C ASP A 34 -11.00 4.14 4.17
N ILE A 35 -10.71 4.98 3.17
CA ILE A 35 -11.51 5.09 1.95
C ILE A 35 -11.48 3.82 1.07
N HIS A 36 -10.47 2.95 1.26
CA HIS A 36 -10.36 1.68 0.54
C HIS A 36 -11.08 0.53 1.25
N ALA A 37 -11.66 0.80 2.44
CA ALA A 37 -12.45 -0.20 3.15
C ALA A 37 -13.71 -0.56 2.37
N GLY A 38 -14.09 -1.83 2.41
CA GLY A 38 -15.28 -2.36 1.77
C GLY A 38 -15.13 -3.85 1.47
N LEU A 39 -16.21 -4.62 1.57
CA LEU A 39 -16.21 -6.04 1.20
C LEU A 39 -16.10 -6.23 -0.32
N THR A 40 -16.60 -5.27 -1.07
CA THR A 40 -16.56 -5.26 -2.53
C THR A 40 -15.93 -3.97 -3.05
N MET A 41 -15.46 -4.02 -4.29
CA MET A 41 -14.92 -2.89 -5.03
C MET A 41 -15.43 -2.89 -6.47
N LYS A 42 -15.42 -1.74 -7.13
CA LYS A 42 -15.64 -1.65 -8.56
C LYS A 42 -14.33 -1.88 -9.32
N THR A 43 -14.42 -2.63 -10.42
CA THR A 43 -13.27 -2.88 -11.29
C THR A 43 -12.86 -1.62 -12.07
N GLY A 44 -11.57 -1.53 -12.35
CA GLY A 44 -10.96 -0.47 -13.14
C GLY A 44 -9.86 -1.04 -14.05
N GLY A 45 -8.92 -0.19 -14.44
CA GLY A 45 -7.82 -0.59 -15.33
C GLY A 45 -6.88 -1.67 -14.77
N ARG A 46 -6.93 -1.94 -13.46
CA ARG A 46 -6.13 -3.01 -12.82
C ARG A 46 -6.80 -4.39 -12.90
N GLN A 47 -8.04 -4.48 -13.36
CA GLN A 47 -8.82 -5.71 -13.50
C GLN A 47 -9.30 -5.89 -14.94
N PRO A 48 -8.39 -6.08 -15.91
CA PRO A 48 -8.73 -6.10 -17.34
C PRO A 48 -9.60 -7.29 -17.74
N HIS A 49 -9.76 -8.29 -16.86
CA HIS A 49 -10.61 -9.47 -17.12
C HIS A 49 -12.11 -9.20 -16.95
N TYR A 50 -12.47 -8.06 -16.37
CA TYR A 50 -13.86 -7.67 -16.13
C TYR A 50 -14.20 -6.39 -16.88
N PRO A 51 -15.46 -6.23 -17.32
CA PRO A 51 -15.96 -4.93 -17.74
C PRO A 51 -15.71 -3.89 -16.63
N LYS A 52 -15.41 -2.65 -17.02
CA LYS A 52 -15.23 -1.55 -16.06
C LYS A 52 -16.49 -1.41 -15.18
N ASP A 53 -16.29 -1.04 -13.92
CA ASP A 53 -17.32 -0.85 -12.90
C ASP A 53 -18.10 -2.13 -12.49
N THR A 54 -17.61 -3.32 -12.87
CA THR A 54 -18.13 -4.58 -12.33
C THR A 54 -17.83 -4.65 -10.83
N GLN A 55 -18.84 -5.02 -10.04
CA GLN A 55 -18.66 -5.22 -8.60
C GLN A 55 -18.03 -6.59 -8.34
N ILE A 56 -16.87 -6.59 -7.68
CA ILE A 56 -16.13 -7.79 -7.29
C ILE A 56 -15.74 -7.73 -5.81
N ARG A 57 -15.25 -8.85 -5.25
CA ARG A 57 -14.64 -8.84 -3.92
C ARG A 57 -13.49 -7.84 -3.87
N ASN A 58 -13.41 -7.08 -2.79
CA ASN A 58 -12.29 -6.18 -2.56
C ASN A 58 -11.09 -6.96 -1.99
N TYR A 59 -10.12 -7.25 -2.82
CA TYR A 59 -8.85 -7.87 -2.45
C TYR A 59 -7.72 -6.84 -2.21
N ARG A 60 -8.07 -5.55 -2.26
CA ARG A 60 -7.15 -4.41 -2.12
C ARG A 60 -7.52 -3.53 -0.93
N GLN A 61 -8.03 -4.13 0.14
CA GLN A 61 -8.48 -3.42 1.34
C GLN A 61 -7.33 -2.74 2.08
N VAL A 62 -6.14 -3.35 2.05
CA VAL A 62 -4.96 -2.91 2.82
C VAL A 62 -3.74 -2.89 1.91
N SER A 63 -2.98 -1.81 1.96
CA SER A 63 -1.65 -1.71 1.33
C SER A 63 -0.57 -1.77 2.39
N ILE A 64 0.41 -2.66 2.22
CA ILE A 64 1.50 -2.91 3.15
C ILE A 64 2.83 -2.64 2.43
N VAL A 65 3.71 -1.87 3.04
CA VAL A 65 5.04 -1.54 2.51
C VAL A 65 6.14 -1.88 3.50
N SER A 66 7.34 -2.20 3.01
CA SER A 66 8.54 -2.35 3.83
C SER A 66 9.32 -1.04 3.85
N VAL A 67 9.79 -0.62 5.02
CA VAL A 67 10.62 0.58 5.13
C VAL A 67 11.96 0.40 4.41
N GLU A 68 12.50 -0.81 4.38
CA GLU A 68 13.74 -1.15 3.66
C GLU A 68 13.55 -1.05 2.15
N GLU A 69 12.40 -1.52 1.63
CA GLU A 69 12.08 -1.39 0.21
C GLU A 69 11.80 0.06 -0.18
N LEU A 70 11.13 0.83 0.68
CA LEU A 70 10.95 2.28 0.45
C LEU A 70 12.28 3.03 0.40
N GLN A 71 13.21 2.73 1.30
CA GLN A 71 14.55 3.32 1.25
C GLN A 71 15.27 2.93 -0.03
N SER A 72 15.19 1.67 -0.45
CA SER A 72 15.77 1.22 -1.73
C SER A 72 15.20 1.96 -2.94
N ILE A 73 13.90 2.32 -2.92
CA ILE A 73 13.29 3.14 -3.97
C ILE A 73 13.83 4.57 -3.91
N ALA A 74 13.88 5.16 -2.72
CA ALA A 74 14.40 6.52 -2.49
C ALA A 74 15.84 6.66 -3.01
N ASP A 75 16.71 5.72 -2.65
CA ASP A 75 18.10 5.68 -3.10
C ASP A 75 18.22 5.65 -4.64
N ARG A 76 17.38 4.83 -5.30
CA ARG A 76 17.33 4.72 -6.77
C ARG A 76 16.81 5.98 -7.45
N MET A 77 15.96 6.74 -6.77
CA MET A 77 15.42 8.01 -7.24
C MET A 77 16.32 9.20 -6.90
N GLY A 78 17.39 9.00 -6.10
CA GLY A 78 18.29 10.06 -5.66
C GLY A 78 17.64 11.03 -4.67
N ILE A 79 16.70 10.55 -3.86
CA ILE A 79 16.02 11.31 -2.80
C ILE A 79 16.28 10.68 -1.43
N ASN A 80 16.10 11.47 -0.36
CA ASN A 80 16.46 11.03 0.98
C ASN A 80 15.51 9.95 1.53
N GLU A 81 14.20 10.07 1.23
CA GLU A 81 13.17 9.20 1.80
C GLU A 81 11.90 9.20 0.96
N ILE A 82 11.07 8.17 1.16
CA ILE A 82 9.68 8.12 0.71
C ILE A 82 8.81 7.79 1.91
N MET A 83 7.93 8.71 2.30
CA MET A 83 7.00 8.46 3.39
C MET A 83 5.95 7.43 2.97
N PRO A 84 5.63 6.44 3.83
CA PRO A 84 4.61 5.43 3.53
C PRO A 84 3.26 6.02 3.12
N GLY A 85 2.88 7.14 3.75
CA GLY A 85 1.63 7.83 3.44
C GLY A 85 1.56 8.40 2.03
N TRP A 86 2.66 8.90 1.47
CA TRP A 86 2.70 9.46 0.10
C TRP A 86 2.35 8.45 -0.98
N ILE A 87 2.59 7.19 -0.68
CA ILE A 87 2.28 6.10 -1.61
C ILE A 87 1.02 5.32 -1.22
N GLY A 88 0.23 5.82 -0.26
CA GLY A 88 -1.06 5.25 0.12
C GLY A 88 -0.98 3.96 0.93
N ALA A 89 0.10 3.76 1.70
CA ALA A 89 0.22 2.59 2.56
C ALA A 89 -0.69 2.69 3.79
N ASN A 90 -1.28 1.57 4.21
CA ASN A 90 -1.95 1.43 5.51
C ASN A 90 -1.01 0.96 6.59
N LEU A 91 -0.04 0.11 6.23
CA LEU A 91 0.97 -0.41 7.14
C LEU A 91 2.36 -0.21 6.55
N ALA A 92 3.26 0.34 7.36
CA ALA A 92 4.69 0.24 7.12
C ALA A 92 5.27 -0.78 8.11
N VAL A 93 6.03 -1.73 7.58
CA VAL A 93 6.65 -2.81 8.36
C VAL A 93 8.17 -2.83 8.15
N GLU A 94 8.89 -3.36 9.13
CA GLU A 94 10.32 -3.64 9.05
C GLU A 94 10.64 -5.11 9.31
N GLY A 95 11.78 -5.57 8.86
CA GLY A 95 12.30 -6.91 9.14
C GLY A 95 11.60 -8.04 8.40
N ILE A 96 10.89 -7.76 7.31
CA ILE A 96 10.33 -8.76 6.39
C ILE A 96 11.10 -8.67 5.07
N PRO A 97 12.08 -9.55 4.83
CA PRO A 97 12.85 -9.54 3.58
C PRO A 97 11.94 -9.72 2.36
N HIS A 98 12.13 -8.89 1.34
CA HIS A 98 11.40 -8.99 0.08
C HIS A 98 9.87 -9.02 0.24
N LEU A 99 9.33 -8.14 1.10
CA LEU A 99 7.89 -8.06 1.36
C LEU A 99 7.05 -8.05 0.07
N THR A 100 7.47 -7.26 -0.92
CA THR A 100 6.75 -7.12 -2.19
C THR A 100 6.66 -8.44 -2.99
N LEU A 101 7.61 -9.36 -2.78
CA LEU A 101 7.66 -10.64 -3.46
C LEU A 101 6.98 -11.77 -2.68
N LEU A 102 6.27 -11.49 -1.61
CA LEU A 102 5.48 -12.49 -0.91
C LEU A 102 4.45 -13.09 -1.87
N PRO A 103 4.38 -14.43 -1.95
CA PRO A 103 3.41 -15.11 -2.82
C PRO A 103 1.96 -14.73 -2.47
N PRO A 104 1.07 -14.69 -3.46
CA PRO A 104 -0.38 -14.63 -3.19
C PRO A 104 -0.81 -15.71 -2.20
N SER A 105 -1.81 -15.41 -1.38
CA SER A 105 -2.31 -16.26 -0.29
C SER A 105 -1.38 -16.39 0.91
N THR A 106 -0.24 -15.68 0.97
CA THR A 106 0.54 -15.58 2.20
C THR A 106 -0.28 -14.92 3.30
N ARG A 107 -0.30 -15.52 4.49
CA ARG A 107 -0.95 -14.96 5.67
C ARG A 107 0.04 -14.17 6.49
N ILE A 108 -0.34 -12.96 6.84
CA ILE A 108 0.39 -12.10 7.76
C ILE A 108 -0.45 -12.03 9.04
N GLU A 109 0.06 -12.64 10.10
CA GLU A 109 -0.61 -12.67 11.40
C GLU A 109 -0.02 -11.60 12.32
N PHE A 110 -0.90 -10.87 12.98
CA PHE A 110 -0.54 -9.81 13.92
C PHE A 110 -0.77 -10.28 15.37
N ALA A 111 0.05 -9.80 16.29
CA ALA A 111 -0.07 -10.14 17.72
C ALA A 111 -1.46 -9.81 18.30
N GLY A 112 -2.14 -8.79 17.77
CA GLY A 112 -3.51 -8.42 18.14
C GLY A 112 -4.59 -9.36 17.61
N GLY A 113 -4.23 -10.41 16.86
CA GLY A 113 -5.15 -11.43 16.37
C GLY A 113 -5.65 -11.21 14.95
N ALA A 114 -5.46 -10.04 14.36
CA ALA A 114 -5.79 -9.82 12.96
C ALA A 114 -4.97 -10.72 12.02
N VAL A 115 -5.57 -11.15 10.91
CA VAL A 115 -4.89 -11.87 9.83
C VAL A 115 -5.22 -11.22 8.50
N LEU A 116 -4.19 -10.84 7.76
CA LEU A 116 -4.29 -10.34 6.41
C LEU A 116 -3.77 -11.38 5.42
N VAL A 117 -4.45 -11.52 4.29
CA VAL A 117 -4.04 -12.40 3.19
C VAL A 117 -3.52 -11.55 2.05
N VAL A 118 -2.27 -11.78 1.68
CA VAL A 118 -1.64 -11.13 0.52
C VAL A 118 -2.32 -11.56 -0.76
N ASP A 119 -2.76 -10.61 -1.57
CA ASP A 119 -3.25 -10.87 -2.93
C ASP A 119 -2.11 -10.82 -3.95
N GLY A 120 -1.16 -9.93 -3.77
CA GLY A 120 0.03 -9.81 -4.60
C GLY A 120 0.68 -8.44 -4.52
N GLU A 121 1.62 -8.20 -5.44
CA GLU A 121 2.31 -6.93 -5.55
C GLU A 121 1.32 -5.78 -5.81
N ASN A 122 1.49 -4.69 -5.08
CA ASN A 122 0.80 -3.45 -5.38
C ASN A 122 1.51 -2.74 -6.53
N LEU A 123 1.20 -3.13 -7.77
CA LEU A 123 1.86 -2.62 -8.97
C LEU A 123 1.97 -1.10 -8.97
N PRO A 124 3.16 -0.56 -9.22
CA PRO A 124 3.38 0.88 -9.20
C PRO A 124 2.68 1.61 -10.34
N CYS A 125 2.32 2.86 -10.11
CA CYS A 125 1.76 3.76 -11.11
C CYS A 125 2.29 5.19 -10.87
N ILE A 126 1.94 6.12 -11.75
CA ILE A 126 2.44 7.51 -11.69
C ILE A 126 1.87 8.30 -10.50
N HIS A 127 0.69 7.94 -9.97
CA HIS A 127 0.03 8.76 -8.94
C HIS A 127 0.85 8.96 -7.67
N PRO A 128 1.45 7.91 -7.04
CA PRO A 128 2.36 8.12 -5.91
C PRO A 128 3.57 8.98 -6.31
N GLY A 129 4.09 8.78 -7.52
CA GLY A 129 5.20 9.58 -8.03
C GLY A 129 4.89 11.07 -8.11
N LYS A 130 3.65 11.46 -8.42
CA LYS A 130 3.23 12.87 -8.41
C LYS A 130 3.26 13.46 -7.00
N ILE A 131 2.85 12.70 -5.98
CA ILE A 131 2.92 13.15 -4.59
C ILE A 131 4.39 13.28 -4.15
N ILE A 132 5.24 12.32 -4.50
CA ILE A 132 6.68 12.40 -4.25
C ILE A 132 7.25 13.65 -4.91
N GLN A 133 6.94 13.90 -6.18
CA GLN A 133 7.39 15.11 -6.91
C GLN A 133 7.01 16.41 -6.20
N GLN A 134 5.81 16.49 -5.62
CA GLN A 134 5.36 17.68 -4.87
C GLN A 134 6.20 17.92 -3.61
N ASN A 135 6.70 16.86 -2.98
CA ASN A 135 7.57 16.94 -1.79
C ASN A 135 9.03 17.27 -2.13
N PHE A 136 9.43 17.15 -3.39
CA PHE A 136 10.77 17.48 -3.90
C PHE A 136 10.68 18.41 -5.11
N PRO A 137 10.21 19.66 -4.93
CA PRO A 137 9.91 20.57 -6.05
C PRO A 137 11.15 21.01 -6.85
N ASN A 138 12.34 20.84 -6.28
CA ASN A 138 13.62 21.21 -6.92
C ASN A 138 14.24 20.05 -7.75
N LEU A 139 13.59 18.88 -7.79
CA LEU A 139 14.02 17.73 -8.58
C LEU A 139 12.98 17.46 -9.66
N ASP A 140 13.42 17.21 -10.88
CA ASP A 140 12.53 16.93 -12.01
C ASP A 140 12.41 15.42 -12.28
N GLY A 141 11.27 15.00 -12.84
CA GLY A 141 11.06 13.66 -13.38
C GLY A 141 10.82 12.56 -12.34
N LEU A 142 10.60 12.90 -11.07
CA LEU A 142 10.35 11.91 -10.03
C LEU A 142 9.01 11.18 -10.25
N ALA A 143 8.00 11.89 -10.74
CA ALA A 143 6.69 11.32 -11.02
C ALA A 143 6.77 10.21 -12.08
N GLU A 144 7.47 10.47 -13.16
CA GLU A 144 7.59 9.58 -14.32
C GLU A 144 8.53 8.40 -14.03
N THR A 145 9.54 8.60 -13.20
CA THR A 145 10.55 7.57 -12.90
C THR A 145 10.15 6.65 -11.75
N PHE A 146 9.25 7.09 -10.84
CA PHE A 146 8.78 6.29 -9.72
C PHE A 146 8.31 4.88 -10.11
N PRO A 147 7.46 4.67 -11.13
CA PRO A 147 7.01 3.32 -11.47
C PRO A 147 8.15 2.37 -11.81
N LYS A 148 9.17 2.85 -12.53
CA LYS A 148 10.34 2.05 -12.89
C LYS A 148 11.18 1.67 -11.66
N HIS A 149 11.40 2.60 -10.75
CA HIS A 149 12.24 2.38 -9.57
C HIS A 149 11.56 1.55 -8.49
N SER A 150 10.22 1.56 -8.44
CA SER A 150 9.42 0.89 -7.42
C SER A 150 8.89 -0.49 -7.82
N LEU A 151 9.06 -0.92 -9.06
CA LEU A 151 8.67 -2.27 -9.49
C LEU A 151 9.42 -3.34 -8.66
N GLY A 152 8.67 -4.29 -8.10
CA GLY A 152 9.17 -5.31 -7.19
C GLY A 152 9.55 -4.80 -5.78
N ARG A 153 9.15 -3.55 -5.42
CA ARG A 153 9.46 -2.90 -4.12
C ARG A 153 8.33 -2.03 -3.57
N ARG A 154 7.20 -1.95 -4.31
CA ARG A 154 6.08 -1.06 -3.96
C ARG A 154 5.24 -1.58 -2.80
N GLY A 155 5.53 -2.77 -2.30
CA GLY A 155 4.73 -3.47 -1.29
C GLY A 155 3.64 -4.34 -1.90
N VAL A 156 2.78 -4.82 -1.04
CA VAL A 156 1.69 -5.73 -1.39
C VAL A 156 0.33 -5.13 -1.11
N VAL A 157 -0.71 -5.67 -1.76
CA VAL A 157 -2.10 -5.47 -1.37
C VAL A 157 -2.62 -6.73 -0.70
N ALA A 158 -3.50 -6.54 0.26
CA ALA A 158 -4.06 -7.63 1.07
C ALA A 158 -5.53 -7.37 1.40
N TRP A 159 -6.21 -8.42 1.85
CA TRP A 159 -7.56 -8.38 2.36
C TRP A 159 -7.63 -9.05 3.74
N VAL A 160 -8.68 -8.75 4.50
CA VAL A 160 -8.83 -9.22 5.88
C VAL A 160 -9.47 -10.61 5.90
N GLU A 161 -8.73 -11.61 6.40
CA GLU A 161 -9.25 -12.94 6.69
C GLU A 161 -9.85 -13.01 8.10
N ARG A 162 -9.20 -12.39 9.07
CA ARG A 162 -9.65 -12.32 10.47
C ARG A 162 -9.47 -10.89 11.00
N PRO A 163 -10.54 -10.29 11.56
CA PRO A 163 -10.49 -9.00 12.25
C PRO A 163 -9.60 -9.02 13.51
N GLY A 164 -9.21 -7.80 14.00
CA GLY A 164 -8.45 -7.64 15.24
C GLY A 164 -8.18 -6.17 15.57
#